data_bdd7a210a5cfea85e6f32b852da518c0
#
_entry.id   bdd7a210a5cfea85e6f32b852da518c0
#
_cell.length_a   1.000
_cell.length_b   1.000
_cell.length_c   1.000
_cell.angle_alpha   90.00
_cell.angle_beta   90.00
_cell.angle_gamma   90.00
#
_symmetry.space_group_name_H-M   'P 1'
#
loop_
_entity.id
_entity.type
_entity.pdbx_description
1 polymer ?
#
loop_
_entity_poly.entity_id
_entity_poly.type
_entity_poly.pdbx_seq_one_letter_code
_entity_poly.pdbx_strand_id
1 'polypeptide(L)'
;MTTDLISKALIKAYNLRQPSKGLVFHSDRGSQYTSNRFGKLLKSYGIRASMGDVGACWDNAAVERFFGSLKYDWIFKVVQPTREHMKQDVADYMRYYNQERFHSSNGDMSPVNFEKSQIKVSCLG
;
A
#
# COMPACT_ATOMS: atom_id res chain seq x y z
N MET A 1 -5.56 -13.60 -8.85
CA MET A 1 -5.58 -13.07 -7.48
C MET A 1 -6.73 -13.67 -6.71
N THR A 2 -6.51 -14.10 -5.49
CA THR A 2 -7.52 -14.75 -4.66
C THR A 2 -7.75 -13.95 -3.39
N THR A 3 -8.90 -14.19 -2.74
CA THR A 3 -9.20 -13.59 -1.42
C THR A 3 -8.14 -13.97 -0.39
N ASP A 4 -7.61 -15.18 -0.47
CA ASP A 4 -6.52 -15.65 0.39
C ASP A 4 -5.28 -14.77 0.29
N LEU A 5 -4.88 -14.41 -0.93
CA LEU A 5 -3.70 -13.59 -1.17
C LEU A 5 -3.82 -12.20 -0.52
N ILE A 6 -4.94 -11.53 -0.75
CA ILE A 6 -5.17 -10.20 -0.19
C ILE A 6 -5.33 -10.26 1.33
N SER A 7 -5.94 -11.33 1.85
CA SER A 7 -6.09 -11.52 3.29
C SER A 7 -4.74 -11.70 3.97
N LYS A 8 -3.85 -12.49 3.39
CA LYS A 8 -2.48 -12.67 3.92
C LYS A 8 -1.69 -11.37 3.90
N ALA A 9 -1.83 -10.59 2.84
CA ALA A 9 -1.17 -9.29 2.73
C ALA A 9 -1.68 -8.33 3.82
N LEU A 10 -2.99 -8.28 4.03
CA LEU A 10 -3.59 -7.44 5.07
C LEU A 10 -3.13 -7.86 6.47
N ILE A 11 -3.15 -9.14 6.76
CA ILE A 11 -2.72 -9.66 8.07
C ILE A 11 -1.26 -9.28 8.34
N LYS A 12 -0.40 -9.45 7.35
CA LYS A 12 1.01 -9.09 7.48
C LYS A 12 1.18 -7.60 7.76
N ALA A 13 0.49 -6.76 6.99
CA ALA A 13 0.56 -5.32 7.17
C ALA A 13 0.03 -4.90 8.54
N TYR A 14 -1.09 -5.45 8.97
CA TYR A 14 -1.67 -5.17 10.28
C TYR A 14 -0.72 -5.54 11.42
N ASN A 15 -0.11 -6.72 11.35
CA ASN A 15 0.82 -7.18 12.38
C ASN A 15 2.08 -6.33 12.45
N LEU A 16 2.56 -5.84 11.31
CA LEU A 16 3.75 -4.98 11.25
C LEU A 16 3.46 -3.56 11.75
N ARG A 17 2.30 -3.01 11.42
CA ARG A 17 2.00 -1.61 11.67
C ARG A 17 1.21 -1.38 12.96
N GLN A 18 0.46 -2.37 13.43
CA GLN A 18 -0.36 -2.28 14.64
C GLN A 18 -1.20 -0.99 14.69
N PRO A 19 -2.03 -0.71 13.67
CA PRO A 19 -2.75 0.56 13.59
C PRO A 19 -3.84 0.66 14.64
N SER A 20 -4.21 1.87 15.00
CA SER A 20 -5.35 2.14 15.87
C SER A 20 -6.66 1.74 15.17
N LYS A 21 -7.70 1.48 15.95
CA LYS A 21 -9.03 1.21 15.42
C LYS A 21 -9.52 2.39 14.59
N GLY A 22 -10.31 2.10 13.54
CA GLY A 22 -10.86 3.13 12.67
C GLY A 22 -10.00 3.44 11.46
N LEU A 23 -8.89 2.73 11.25
CA LEU A 23 -8.14 2.82 10.01
C LEU A 23 -9.06 2.55 8.83
N VAL A 24 -8.88 3.28 7.75
CA VAL A 24 -9.63 3.08 6.51
C VAL A 24 -8.81 2.27 5.54
N PHE A 25 -9.40 1.19 5.04
CA PHE A 25 -8.83 0.40 3.94
C PHE A 25 -9.58 0.76 2.67
N HIS A 26 -8.90 1.38 1.73
CA HIS A 26 -9.49 1.75 0.45
C HIS A 26 -9.11 0.75 -0.63
N SER A 27 -10.08 0.33 -1.42
CA SER A 27 -9.86 -0.57 -2.56
C SER A 27 -10.83 -0.23 -3.69
N ASP A 28 -10.61 -0.85 -4.85
CA ASP A 28 -11.62 -0.89 -5.89
C ASP A 28 -12.72 -1.92 -5.51
N ARG A 29 -13.68 -2.14 -6.40
CA ARG A 29 -14.77 -3.09 -6.19
C ARG A 29 -14.48 -4.47 -6.75
N GLY A 30 -13.21 -4.87 -6.79
CA GLY A 30 -12.83 -6.22 -7.19
C GLY A 30 -13.50 -7.28 -6.32
N SER A 31 -13.82 -8.43 -6.90
CA SER A 31 -14.57 -9.50 -6.21
C SER A 31 -13.88 -9.97 -4.92
N GLN A 32 -12.55 -9.93 -4.87
CA GLN A 32 -11.78 -10.31 -3.70
C GLN A 32 -12.07 -9.38 -2.52
N TYR A 33 -12.14 -8.06 -2.80
CA TYR A 33 -12.34 -7.04 -1.78
C TYR A 33 -13.80 -6.93 -1.33
N THR A 34 -14.74 -7.34 -2.17
CA THR A 34 -16.17 -7.33 -1.84
C THR A 34 -16.64 -8.63 -1.19
N SER A 35 -15.77 -9.63 -1.05
CA SER A 35 -16.13 -10.91 -0.45
C SER A 35 -16.49 -10.76 1.02
N ASN A 36 -17.44 -11.59 1.49
CA ASN A 36 -17.84 -11.60 2.89
C ASN A 36 -16.68 -11.97 3.82
N ARG A 37 -15.81 -12.88 3.38
CA ARG A 37 -14.65 -13.31 4.13
C ARG A 37 -13.69 -12.16 4.40
N PHE A 38 -13.39 -11.36 3.38
CA PHE A 38 -12.49 -10.22 3.53
C PHE A 38 -13.13 -9.12 4.38
N GLY A 39 -14.41 -8.87 4.20
CA GLY A 39 -15.16 -7.92 5.02
C GLY A 39 -15.17 -8.29 6.50
N LYS A 40 -15.33 -9.57 6.81
CA LYS A 40 -15.25 -10.06 8.21
C LYS A 40 -13.85 -9.86 8.79
N LEU A 41 -12.81 -10.08 8.01
CA LEU A 41 -11.43 -9.86 8.44
C LEU A 41 -11.18 -8.39 8.78
N LEU A 42 -11.59 -7.47 7.91
CA LEU A 42 -11.48 -6.04 8.16
C LEU A 42 -12.19 -5.66 9.45
N LYS A 43 -13.42 -6.14 9.62
CA LYS A 43 -14.23 -5.86 10.79
C LYS A 43 -13.56 -6.37 12.07
N SER A 44 -12.95 -7.56 12.03
CA SER A 44 -12.26 -8.13 13.18
C SER A 44 -11.07 -7.28 13.63
N TYR A 45 -10.47 -6.53 12.74
CA TYR A 45 -9.36 -5.62 13.03
C TYR A 45 -9.83 -4.18 13.34
N GLY A 46 -11.12 -3.91 13.31
CA GLY A 46 -11.62 -2.56 13.49
C GLY A 46 -11.31 -1.63 12.33
N ILE A 47 -11.09 -2.18 11.15
CA ILE A 47 -10.77 -1.42 9.94
C ILE A 47 -12.06 -1.15 9.16
N ARG A 48 -12.23 0.09 8.71
CA ARG A 48 -13.37 0.49 7.88
C ARG A 48 -13.04 0.30 6.41
N ALA A 49 -13.94 -0.33 5.68
CA ALA A 49 -13.80 -0.47 4.23
C ALA A 49 -14.28 0.80 3.53
N SER A 50 -13.52 1.22 2.52
CA SER A 50 -13.89 2.30 1.61
C SER A 50 -13.65 1.82 0.19
N MET A 51 -14.63 2.00 -0.68
CA MET A 51 -14.53 1.59 -2.08
C MET A 51 -14.90 2.75 -2.97
N GLY A 52 -14.14 2.94 -4.05
CA GLY A 52 -14.46 3.92 -5.07
C GLY A 52 -15.77 3.57 -5.78
N ASP A 53 -16.37 4.56 -6.43
CA ASP A 53 -17.52 4.34 -7.28
C ASP A 53 -17.16 3.44 -8.46
N VAL A 54 -18.12 2.70 -8.97
CA VAL A 54 -17.91 1.88 -10.16
C VAL A 54 -17.46 2.77 -11.32
N GLY A 55 -16.29 2.44 -11.88
CA GLY A 55 -15.67 3.22 -12.97
C GLY A 55 -14.91 4.47 -12.53
N ALA A 56 -14.84 4.77 -11.23
CA ALA A 56 -14.10 5.92 -10.70
C ALA A 56 -12.62 5.57 -10.51
N CYS A 57 -11.88 5.47 -11.61
CA CYS A 57 -10.48 5.05 -11.60
C CYS A 57 -9.55 6.04 -10.90
N TRP A 58 -9.92 7.31 -10.78
CA TRP A 58 -9.12 8.29 -10.07
C TRP A 58 -9.00 8.03 -8.56
N ASP A 59 -9.95 7.29 -7.97
CA ASP A 59 -9.92 6.95 -6.55
C ASP A 59 -8.73 6.05 -6.21
N ASN A 60 -8.19 5.32 -7.20
CA ASN A 60 -7.05 4.44 -7.04
C ASN A 60 -5.75 5.01 -7.63
N ALA A 61 -5.74 6.29 -7.99
CA ALA A 61 -4.61 6.91 -8.67
C ALA A 61 -3.29 6.82 -7.88
N ALA A 62 -3.34 6.85 -6.54
CA ALA A 62 -2.14 6.73 -5.71
C ALA A 62 -1.47 5.37 -5.87
N VAL A 63 -2.24 4.28 -5.84
CA VAL A 63 -1.74 2.92 -6.03
C VAL A 63 -1.23 2.74 -7.46
N GLU A 64 -1.97 3.23 -8.44
CA GLU A 64 -1.56 3.16 -9.85
C GLU A 64 -0.25 3.90 -10.10
N ARG A 65 -0.05 5.03 -9.46
CA ARG A 65 1.22 5.77 -9.52
C ARG A 65 2.37 4.98 -8.91
N PHE A 66 2.12 4.30 -7.79
CA PHE A 66 3.15 3.45 -7.21
C PHE A 66 3.57 2.35 -8.19
N PHE A 67 2.62 1.65 -8.82
CA PHE A 67 2.95 0.61 -9.80
C PHE A 67 3.67 1.19 -11.02
N GLY A 68 3.27 2.36 -11.47
CA GLY A 68 3.98 3.06 -12.54
C GLY A 68 5.43 3.34 -12.15
N SER A 69 5.67 3.88 -10.97
CA SER A 69 7.02 4.14 -10.46
C SER A 69 7.85 2.86 -10.37
N LEU A 70 7.30 1.78 -9.81
CA LEU A 70 7.98 0.50 -9.72
C LEU A 70 8.42 0.00 -11.09
N LYS A 71 7.51 0.04 -12.07
CA LYS A 71 7.80 -0.43 -13.43
C LYS A 71 8.84 0.43 -14.12
N TYR A 72 8.68 1.75 -14.13
CA TYR A 72 9.54 2.65 -14.88
C TYR A 72 10.86 2.95 -14.18
N ASP A 73 10.87 3.04 -12.87
CA ASP A 73 12.12 3.30 -12.12
C ASP A 73 13.01 2.05 -12.06
N TRP A 74 12.42 0.85 -12.06
CA TRP A 74 13.19 -0.35 -11.75
C TRP A 74 12.92 -1.53 -12.68
N ILE A 75 11.72 -2.07 -12.72
CA ILE A 75 11.41 -3.36 -13.35
C ILE A 75 11.77 -3.38 -14.84
N PHE A 76 11.48 -2.31 -15.57
CA PHE A 76 11.78 -2.23 -17.01
C PHE A 76 13.25 -1.97 -17.31
N LYS A 77 14.04 -1.58 -16.31
CA LYS A 77 15.45 -1.23 -16.49
C LYS A 77 16.40 -2.36 -16.11
N VAL A 78 15.91 -3.35 -15.40
CA VAL A 78 16.72 -4.45 -14.86
C VAL A 78 16.15 -5.78 -15.35
N VAL A 79 17.05 -6.69 -15.75
CA VAL A 79 16.66 -8.03 -16.15
C VAL A 79 16.48 -8.88 -14.90
N GLN A 80 15.31 -9.52 -14.74
CA GLN A 80 15.05 -10.46 -13.65
C GLN A 80 15.00 -11.88 -14.23
N PRO A 81 16.11 -12.61 -14.18
CA PRO A 81 16.17 -13.93 -14.82
C PRO A 81 15.33 -15.00 -14.12
N THR A 82 14.99 -14.80 -12.85
CA THR A 82 14.20 -15.74 -12.07
C THR A 82 13.13 -15.02 -11.26
N ARG A 83 12.13 -15.80 -10.82
CA ARG A 83 11.09 -15.30 -9.91
C ARG A 83 11.68 -14.82 -8.58
N GLU A 84 12.69 -15.50 -8.07
CA GLU A 84 13.35 -15.10 -6.82
C GLU A 84 14.08 -13.77 -6.98
N HIS A 85 14.72 -13.55 -8.12
CA HIS A 85 15.33 -12.26 -8.45
C HIS A 85 14.29 -11.13 -8.44
N MET A 86 13.15 -11.36 -9.09
CA MET A 86 12.05 -10.39 -9.13
C MET A 86 11.55 -10.06 -7.73
N LYS A 87 11.38 -11.08 -6.88
CA LYS A 87 10.94 -10.87 -5.49
C LYS A 87 11.92 -9.99 -4.72
N GLN A 88 13.21 -10.24 -4.87
CA GLN A 88 14.22 -9.44 -4.18
C GLN A 88 14.24 -8.01 -4.69
N ASP A 89 14.14 -7.80 -5.99
CA ASP A 89 14.11 -6.47 -6.58
C ASP A 89 12.89 -5.68 -6.11
N VAL A 90 11.73 -6.31 -6.03
CA VAL A 90 10.52 -5.66 -5.51
C VAL A 90 10.71 -5.27 -4.05
N ALA A 91 11.25 -6.15 -3.22
CA ALA A 91 11.52 -5.86 -1.81
C ALA A 91 12.48 -4.69 -1.65
N ASP A 92 13.56 -4.66 -2.44
CA ASP A 92 14.55 -3.58 -2.43
C ASP A 92 13.93 -2.26 -2.88
N TYR A 93 13.08 -2.30 -3.92
CA TYR A 93 12.39 -1.12 -4.38
C TYR A 93 11.40 -0.57 -3.34
N MET A 94 10.66 -1.44 -2.65
CA MET A 94 9.75 -1.01 -1.58
C MET A 94 10.50 -0.25 -0.50
N ARG A 95 11.66 -0.73 -0.10
CA ARG A 95 12.50 -0.03 0.88
C ARG A 95 12.95 1.33 0.36
N TYR A 96 13.45 1.39 -0.86
CA TYR A 96 13.84 2.64 -1.51
C TYR A 96 12.67 3.62 -1.59
N TYR A 97 11.52 3.16 -2.06
CA TYR A 97 10.33 3.99 -2.21
C TYR A 97 9.89 4.60 -0.88
N ASN A 98 9.87 3.80 0.16
CA ASN A 98 9.38 4.24 1.46
C ASN A 98 10.40 5.11 2.22
N GLN A 99 11.68 4.84 2.09
CA GLN A 99 12.70 5.47 2.92
C GLN A 99 13.52 6.55 2.22
N GLU A 100 13.65 6.48 0.89
CA GLU A 100 14.58 7.33 0.16
C GLU A 100 13.92 8.16 -0.94
N ARG A 101 12.94 7.61 -1.67
CA ARG A 101 12.36 8.28 -2.82
C ARG A 101 11.58 9.53 -2.41
N PHE A 102 11.90 10.65 -3.03
CA PHE A 102 11.20 11.91 -2.80
C PHE A 102 9.84 11.92 -3.52
N HIS A 103 8.87 12.56 -2.90
CA HIS A 103 7.52 12.72 -3.45
C HIS A 103 7.10 14.18 -3.33
N SER A 104 6.69 14.78 -4.44
CA SER A 104 6.25 16.18 -4.47
C SER A 104 5.02 16.40 -3.58
N SER A 105 4.10 15.44 -3.53
CA SER A 105 2.91 15.50 -2.67
C SER A 105 3.24 15.46 -1.18
N ASN A 106 4.44 15.01 -0.82
CA ASN A 106 4.91 14.90 0.57
C ASN A 106 5.95 15.99 0.89
N GLY A 107 5.95 17.12 0.20
CA GLY A 107 6.94 18.16 0.39
C GLY A 107 8.35 17.70 0.06
N ASP A 108 8.49 16.89 -0.98
CA ASP A 108 9.74 16.27 -1.46
C ASP A 108 10.40 15.34 -0.45
N MET A 109 9.64 14.86 0.53
CA MET A 109 10.11 13.84 1.48
C MET A 109 9.74 12.44 1.04
N SER A 110 10.50 11.43 1.49
CA SER A 110 10.09 10.04 1.37
C SER A 110 8.87 9.76 2.26
N PRO A 111 8.07 8.71 1.94
CA PRO A 111 6.93 8.36 2.79
C PRO A 111 7.25 8.19 4.27
N VAL A 112 8.35 7.51 4.61
CA VAL A 112 8.76 7.32 6.01
C VAL A 112 9.09 8.65 6.68
N ASN A 113 9.83 9.51 6.02
CA ASN A 113 10.21 10.81 6.59
C ASN A 113 8.99 11.73 6.73
N PHE A 114 8.08 11.69 5.77
CA PHE A 114 6.82 12.43 5.85
C PHE A 114 6.00 11.98 7.07
N GLU A 115 5.83 10.67 7.25
CA GLU A 115 5.10 10.12 8.39
C GLU A 115 5.73 10.56 9.72
N LYS A 116 7.06 10.48 9.84
CA LYS A 116 7.78 10.92 11.04
C LYS A 116 7.57 12.41 11.32
N SER A 117 7.57 13.25 10.29
CA SER A 117 7.33 14.68 10.45
C SER A 117 5.92 14.97 10.97
N GLN A 118 4.92 14.21 10.51
CA GLN A 118 3.54 14.35 10.97
C GLN A 118 3.36 13.92 12.43
N ILE A 119 4.02 12.86 12.84
CA ILE A 119 3.99 12.40 14.23
C ILE A 119 4.58 13.47 15.16
N LYS A 120 5.70 14.09 14.79
CA LYS A 120 6.31 15.17 15.58
C LYS A 120 5.36 16.35 15.72
N VAL A 121 4.69 16.76 14.65
CA VAL A 121 3.72 17.85 14.70
C VAL A 121 2.56 17.49 15.62
N SER A 122 2.06 16.26 15.57
CA SER A 122 1.00 15.79 16.45
C SER A 122 1.40 15.80 17.92
N CYS A 123 2.64 15.46 18.22
CA CYS A 123 3.17 15.49 19.60
C CYS A 123 3.37 16.91 20.14
N LEU A 124 3.60 17.88 19.27
CA LEU A 124 3.81 19.28 19.65
C LEU A 124 2.51 20.07 19.74
N GLY A 125 1.47 19.55 19.13
CA GLY A 125 0.16 20.16 19.12
C GLY A 125 -0.75 19.61 20.18
#